data_b12dd116da461fde3e59b76096ef9f8d
#
_entry.id   b12dd116da461fde3e59b76096ef9f8d
#
_cell.length_a   1.000
_cell.length_b   1.000
_cell.length_c   1.000
_cell.angle_alpha   90.00
_cell.angle_beta   90.00
_cell.angle_gamma   90.00
#
_symmetry.space_group_name_H-M   'P 1'
#
loop_
_entity.id
_entity.type
_entity.pdbx_description
1 polymer ?
#
loop_
_entity_poly.entity_id
_entity_poly.type
_entity_poly.pdbx_seq_one_letter_code
_entity_poly.pdbx_strand_id
1 'polypeptide(L)'
;MSNRNRIVVSCVIFLAFIMPACNLINKESIEEKAARIHDNVLTVDSHVDTPMRLTHSGFDIGKAHSVVDERSRVDFPRMKEGGLDAVFFAIFNQSLSDKF
;
A
#
# COMPACT_ATOMS: atom_id res chain seq x y z
N MET A 1 -40.84 -39.21 -24.39
CA MET A 1 -40.47 -38.60 -23.11
C MET A 1 -41.70 -37.93 -22.54
N SER A 2 -42.20 -38.35 -21.38
CA SER A 2 -43.42 -37.84 -20.75
C SER A 2 -43.26 -36.35 -20.43
N ASN A 3 -44.36 -35.58 -20.53
CA ASN A 3 -44.38 -34.15 -20.17
C ASN A 3 -43.81 -33.89 -18.78
N ARG A 4 -44.01 -34.82 -17.85
CA ARG A 4 -43.50 -34.80 -16.48
C ARG A 4 -41.96 -34.82 -16.44
N ASN A 5 -41.32 -35.62 -17.32
CA ASN A 5 -39.86 -35.70 -17.39
C ASN A 5 -39.25 -34.45 -18.04
N ARG A 6 -39.95 -33.80 -18.96
CA ARG A 6 -39.50 -32.54 -19.58
C ARG A 6 -39.49 -31.38 -18.58
N ILE A 7 -40.52 -31.32 -17.71
CA ILE A 7 -40.62 -30.30 -16.66
C ILE A 7 -39.50 -30.49 -15.62
N VAL A 8 -39.26 -31.73 -15.17
CA VAL A 8 -38.22 -32.03 -14.19
C VAL A 8 -36.81 -31.66 -14.75
N VAL A 9 -36.51 -32.02 -16.00
CA VAL A 9 -35.24 -31.71 -16.65
C VAL A 9 -35.08 -30.18 -16.81
N SER A 10 -36.16 -29.47 -17.18
CA SER A 10 -36.15 -28.01 -17.31
C SER A 10 -35.88 -27.32 -15.96
N CYS A 11 -36.52 -27.78 -14.88
CA CYS A 11 -36.30 -27.25 -13.54
C CYS A 11 -34.86 -27.51 -13.03
N VAL A 12 -34.31 -28.70 -13.30
CA VAL A 12 -32.94 -29.05 -12.89
C VAL A 12 -31.92 -28.18 -13.63
N ILE A 13 -32.11 -27.94 -14.93
CA ILE A 13 -31.24 -27.06 -15.72
C ILE A 13 -31.33 -25.62 -15.22
N PHE A 14 -32.54 -25.14 -14.88
CA PHE A 14 -32.73 -23.78 -14.35
C PHE A 14 -32.07 -23.60 -12.97
N LEU A 15 -32.17 -24.59 -12.07
CA LEU A 15 -31.47 -24.57 -10.78
C LEU A 15 -29.95 -24.60 -10.94
N ALA A 16 -29.41 -25.33 -11.92
CA ALA A 16 -27.95 -25.40 -12.16
C ALA A 16 -27.37 -24.07 -12.65
N PHE A 17 -28.17 -23.21 -13.28
CA PHE A 17 -27.75 -21.87 -13.72
C PHE A 17 -27.81 -20.80 -12.60
N ILE A 18 -28.60 -21.04 -11.54
CA ILE A 18 -28.71 -20.07 -10.42
C ILE A 18 -27.59 -20.26 -9.39
N MET A 19 -27.04 -21.48 -9.25
CA MET A 19 -25.97 -21.75 -8.26
C MET A 19 -24.66 -20.99 -8.48
N PRO A 20 -24.16 -20.75 -9.69
CA PRO A 20 -22.89 -19.96 -9.84
C PRO A 20 -23.08 -18.47 -9.60
N ALA A 21 -24.31 -17.94 -9.65
CA ALA A 21 -24.53 -16.49 -9.44
C ALA A 21 -24.34 -16.05 -7.97
N CYS A 22 -24.49 -16.94 -7.00
CA CYS A 22 -24.28 -16.62 -5.58
C CYS A 22 -22.80 -16.55 -5.18
N ASN A 23 -21.87 -17.11 -5.97
CA ASN A 23 -20.43 -17.03 -5.70
C ASN A 23 -19.75 -15.79 -6.29
N LEU A 24 -20.48 -14.94 -7.02
CA LEU A 24 -19.94 -13.75 -7.67
C LEU A 24 -19.95 -12.49 -6.78
N ILE A 25 -20.50 -12.57 -5.57
CA ILE A 25 -20.32 -11.53 -4.57
C ILE A 25 -19.03 -11.85 -3.83
N ASN A 26 -17.92 -11.70 -4.54
CA ASN A 26 -16.61 -11.72 -3.90
C ASN A 26 -16.53 -10.48 -3.02
N LYS A 27 -16.77 -10.66 -1.72
CA LYS A 27 -16.66 -9.57 -0.76
C LYS A 27 -15.17 -9.19 -0.69
N GLU A 28 -14.87 -7.96 -1.10
CA GLU A 28 -13.53 -7.39 -1.00
C GLU A 28 -12.93 -7.72 0.38
N SER A 29 -11.75 -8.28 0.43
CA SER A 29 -11.05 -8.54 1.69
C SER A 29 -10.65 -7.22 2.37
N ILE A 30 -10.31 -7.29 3.65
CA ILE A 30 -9.83 -6.11 4.39
C ILE A 30 -8.53 -5.60 3.79
N GLU A 31 -7.66 -6.51 3.35
CA GLU A 31 -6.37 -6.23 2.74
C GLU A 31 -6.54 -5.53 1.38
N GLU A 32 -7.42 -6.04 0.52
CA GLU A 32 -7.74 -5.43 -0.77
C GLU A 32 -8.33 -4.03 -0.60
N LYS A 33 -9.26 -3.88 0.38
CA LYS A 33 -9.84 -2.59 0.70
C LYS A 33 -8.80 -1.61 1.24
N ALA A 34 -7.89 -2.06 2.11
CA ALA A 34 -6.81 -1.24 2.65
C ALA A 34 -5.86 -0.77 1.54
N ALA A 35 -5.42 -1.68 0.67
CA ALA A 35 -4.59 -1.35 -0.48
C ALA A 35 -5.28 -0.33 -1.39
N ARG A 36 -6.53 -0.57 -1.76
CA ARG A 36 -7.30 0.35 -2.59
C ARG A 36 -7.48 1.74 -1.97
N ILE A 37 -7.67 1.82 -0.64
CA ILE A 37 -7.75 3.11 0.04
C ILE A 37 -6.39 3.80 -0.01
N HIS A 38 -5.32 3.08 0.31
CA HIS A 38 -3.96 3.59 0.31
C HIS A 38 -3.56 4.15 -1.07
N ASP A 39 -3.88 3.43 -2.15
CA ASP A 39 -3.59 3.85 -3.52
C ASP A 39 -4.38 5.09 -3.98
N ASN A 40 -5.45 5.46 -3.26
CA ASN A 40 -6.34 6.56 -3.65
C ASN A 40 -6.29 7.76 -2.70
N VAL A 41 -5.42 7.75 -1.70
CA VAL A 41 -5.22 8.87 -0.78
C VAL A 41 -3.84 9.46 -0.94
N LEU A 42 -3.69 10.74 -0.67
CA LEU A 42 -2.38 11.36 -0.55
C LEU A 42 -1.81 11.04 0.84
N THR A 43 -0.67 10.34 0.86
CA THR A 43 0.03 9.98 2.09
C THR A 43 1.15 10.97 2.38
N VAL A 44 1.20 11.47 3.60
CA VAL A 44 2.18 12.48 4.01
C VAL A 44 2.75 12.14 5.38
N ASP A 45 4.08 12.06 5.47
CA ASP A 45 4.76 12.05 6.76
C ASP A 45 5.14 13.48 7.16
N SER A 46 4.66 13.93 8.30
CA SER A 46 4.82 15.31 8.76
C SER A 46 6.19 15.57 9.42
N HIS A 47 7.03 14.56 9.62
CA HIS A 47 8.33 14.75 10.31
C HIS A 47 9.34 13.66 9.94
N VAL A 48 10.33 13.99 9.13
CA VAL A 48 11.38 13.07 8.70
C VAL A 48 12.77 13.69 8.92
N ASP A 49 13.64 12.99 9.66
CA ASP A 49 14.99 13.45 10.04
C ASP A 49 16.07 13.16 8.97
N THR A 50 15.68 12.71 7.79
CA THR A 50 16.62 12.41 6.69
C THR A 50 17.59 13.56 6.34
N PRO A 51 17.24 14.87 6.48
CA PRO A 51 18.18 15.95 6.23
C PRO A 51 19.49 15.85 7.00
N MET A 52 19.47 15.28 8.19
CA MET A 52 20.71 15.03 8.96
C MET A 52 21.67 14.08 8.22
N ARG A 53 21.14 13.20 7.36
CA ARG A 53 21.94 12.26 6.55
C ARG A 53 22.46 12.91 5.29
N LEU A 54 21.76 13.89 4.73
CA LEU A 54 22.19 14.61 3.53
C LEU A 54 23.51 15.37 3.73
N THR A 55 23.91 15.64 4.98
CA THR A 55 25.19 16.25 5.31
C THR A 55 26.36 15.27 5.30
N HIS A 56 26.09 13.96 5.24
CA HIS A 56 27.12 12.93 5.22
C HIS A 56 27.60 12.68 3.78
N SER A 57 28.91 12.66 3.58
CA SER A 57 29.49 12.36 2.27
C SER A 57 29.07 10.97 1.80
N GLY A 58 28.59 10.88 0.56
CA GLY A 58 28.18 9.62 -0.06
C GLY A 58 26.71 9.21 0.20
N PHE A 59 25.96 9.92 1.04
CA PHE A 59 24.53 9.65 1.16
C PHE A 59 23.77 10.27 -0.02
N ASP A 60 23.03 9.43 -0.73
CA ASP A 60 22.22 9.80 -1.89
C ASP A 60 20.77 9.32 -1.66
N ILE A 61 19.89 10.24 -1.35
CA ILE A 61 18.47 9.95 -1.09
C ILE A 61 17.74 9.31 -2.29
N GLY A 62 18.32 9.43 -3.49
CA GLY A 62 17.81 8.77 -4.70
C GLY A 62 18.07 7.27 -4.76
N LYS A 63 18.84 6.72 -3.82
CA LYS A 63 19.16 5.30 -3.74
C LYS A 63 18.49 4.67 -2.53
N ALA A 64 18.14 3.38 -2.66
CA ALA A 64 17.62 2.60 -1.53
C ALA A 64 18.74 2.35 -0.51
N HIS A 65 18.44 2.60 0.75
CA HIS A 65 19.38 2.48 1.88
C HIS A 65 18.93 1.41 2.87
N SER A 66 19.92 0.77 3.52
CA SER A 66 19.65 -0.16 4.61
C SER A 66 19.29 0.61 5.89
N VAL A 67 18.20 0.17 6.54
CA VAL A 67 17.82 0.69 7.87
C VAL A 67 18.85 0.28 8.92
N VAL A 68 19.45 -0.90 8.78
CA VAL A 68 20.36 -1.48 9.76
C VAL A 68 21.76 -0.89 9.61
N ASP A 69 22.30 -0.91 8.38
CA ASP A 69 23.69 -0.54 8.13
C ASP A 69 23.87 0.98 8.01
N GLU A 70 22.94 1.63 7.32
CA GLU A 70 23.06 3.06 7.00
C GLU A 70 22.16 3.95 7.86
N ARG A 71 21.30 3.34 8.70
CA ARG A 71 20.34 4.02 9.59
C ARG A 71 19.44 5.03 8.87
N SER A 72 19.22 4.85 7.57
CA SER A 72 18.29 5.67 6.82
C SER A 72 16.88 5.08 6.93
N ARG A 73 15.90 5.92 7.26
CA ARG A 73 14.51 5.53 7.37
C ARG A 73 13.73 5.81 6.09
N VAL A 74 14.13 6.85 5.36
CA VAL A 74 13.43 7.35 4.17
C VAL A 74 14.43 7.57 3.05
N ASP A 75 14.10 7.08 1.86
CA ASP A 75 14.69 7.40 0.57
C ASP A 75 13.62 7.30 -0.52
N PHE A 76 13.86 7.90 -1.67
CA PHE A 76 12.86 7.97 -2.74
C PHE A 76 12.42 6.60 -3.26
N PRO A 77 13.31 5.59 -3.45
CA PRO A 77 12.87 4.25 -3.87
C PRO A 77 11.88 3.62 -2.88
N ARG A 78 12.16 3.67 -1.58
CA ARG A 78 11.29 3.09 -0.56
C ARG A 78 10.00 3.90 -0.33
N MET A 79 10.05 5.23 -0.46
CA MET A 79 8.83 6.05 -0.47
C MET A 79 7.90 5.58 -1.59
N LYS A 80 8.43 5.44 -2.81
CA LYS A 80 7.65 4.96 -3.96
C LYS A 80 7.11 3.55 -3.75
N GLU A 81 7.92 2.63 -3.23
CA GLU A 81 7.52 1.24 -2.94
C GLU A 81 6.41 1.18 -1.88
N GLY A 82 6.54 1.99 -0.82
CA GLY A 82 5.58 2.05 0.28
C GLY A 82 4.39 2.96 0.04
N GLY A 83 4.28 3.62 -1.13
CA GLY A 83 3.18 4.53 -1.42
C GLY A 83 3.17 5.79 -0.55
N LEU A 84 4.34 6.28 -0.12
CA LEU A 84 4.47 7.54 0.59
C LEU A 84 4.72 8.68 -0.40
N ASP A 85 3.75 9.58 -0.54
CA ASP A 85 3.75 10.61 -1.60
C ASP A 85 4.58 11.84 -1.24
N ALA A 86 4.56 12.24 0.04
CA ALA A 86 5.27 13.43 0.49
C ALA A 86 5.83 13.29 1.90
N VAL A 87 6.88 14.04 2.18
CA VAL A 87 7.48 14.12 3.52
C VAL A 87 7.86 15.57 3.85
N PHE A 88 7.72 15.93 5.11
CA PHE A 88 8.27 17.17 5.65
C PHE A 88 9.61 16.87 6.29
N PHE A 89 10.66 17.46 5.76
CA PHE A 89 12.00 17.32 6.30
C PHE A 89 12.21 18.22 7.52
N ALA A 90 12.51 17.59 8.66
CA ALA A 90 12.92 18.30 9.86
C ALA A 90 14.38 18.74 9.74
N ILE A 91 14.61 20.03 9.75
CA ILE A 91 15.97 20.60 9.73
C ILE A 91 16.31 21.10 11.13
N PHE A 92 17.25 20.42 11.77
CA PHE A 92 17.77 20.82 13.08
C PHE A 92 18.99 21.71 12.88
N ASN A 93 18.91 22.91 13.43
CA ASN A 93 20.07 23.77 13.59
C ASN A 93 20.66 23.52 14.99
N GLN A 94 21.74 22.75 15.07
CA GLN A 94 22.47 22.66 16.32
C GLN A 94 23.03 24.06 16.61
N SER A 95 22.43 24.70 17.61
CA SER A 95 22.98 25.97 18.11
C SER A 95 24.45 25.76 18.53
N LEU A 96 25.32 26.63 18.06
CA LEU A 96 26.76 26.65 18.45
C LEU A 96 26.93 27.10 19.90
N SER A 97 25.88 27.04 20.74
CA SER A 97 25.91 27.54 22.13
C SER A 97 26.86 26.77 23.06
N ASP A 98 27.38 25.63 22.65
CA ASP A 98 28.30 24.82 23.47
C ASP A 98 29.79 25.13 23.22
N LYS A 99 30.10 26.24 22.60
CA LYS A 99 31.50 26.68 22.33
C LYS A 99 31.87 28.00 22.96
N PHE A 100 31.13 28.44 23.98
CA PHE A 100 31.52 29.62 24.77
C PHE A 100 31.61 29.30 26.25
#